data_ba21b53ee78b5937d3c09b4ec5dcad5f
#
_entry.id   ba21b53ee78b5937d3c09b4ec5dcad5f
#
_cell.length_a   1.000
_cell.length_b   1.000
_cell.length_c   1.000
_cell.angle_alpha   90.00
_cell.angle_beta   90.00
_cell.angle_gamma   90.00
#
_symmetry.space_group_name_H-M   'P 1'
#
loop_
_entity.id
_entity.type
_entity.pdbx_description
1 polymer ?
#
loop_
_entity_poly.entity_id
_entity_poly.type
_entity_poly.pdbx_seq_one_letter_code
_entity_poly.pdbx_strand_id
1 'polypeptide(L)'
;MSLKTVMPTTSKILAKRADGFTERKRQLLTVAMTVFIAAVAIIMVGCLRKPVLSHARYVHLPAAGWQQTLPLTFTPEYDDSTATYDLTLAVRHESSYAYSNLSLVVDVIAADSTINRLPVHFTLADEYGNWSGGGFGTLYQDSCTILQGVSPEDARSVVVWQVMRDCDTLRGIVDVGLFSVVRF
;
A
#
# COMPACT_ATOMS: atom_id res chain seq x y z
N MET A 1 25.93 -60.37 68.31
CA MET A 1 24.88 -59.30 68.32
C MET A 1 25.23 -58.29 67.25
N SER A 2 24.49 -58.30 66.13
CA SER A 2 24.84 -57.54 64.90
C SER A 2 23.96 -56.31 64.87
N LEU A 3 24.58 -55.10 64.89
CA LEU A 3 23.92 -53.84 64.62
C LEU A 3 23.86 -53.63 63.09
N LYS A 4 22.70 -53.83 62.55
CA LYS A 4 22.44 -53.33 61.14
C LYS A 4 22.14 -51.86 61.19
N THR A 5 23.07 -51.09 60.68
CA THR A 5 22.92 -49.66 60.41
C THR A 5 21.87 -49.43 59.29
N VAL A 6 20.76 -48.81 59.66
CA VAL A 6 19.75 -48.37 58.73
C VAL A 6 20.02 -46.91 58.44
N MET A 7 20.67 -46.62 57.33
CA MET A 7 20.60 -45.32 56.67
C MET A 7 20.79 -45.45 55.14
N PRO A 8 19.73 -45.41 54.37
CA PRO A 8 19.80 -44.56 53.18
C PRO A 8 18.44 -44.04 52.72
N THR A 9 17.70 -43.31 53.50
CA THR A 9 16.41 -42.80 53.02
C THR A 9 16.51 -41.29 52.52
N THR A 10 17.37 -40.55 53.20
CA THR A 10 17.45 -39.09 52.93
C THR A 10 18.14 -38.75 51.61
N SER A 11 19.16 -39.47 51.15
CA SER A 11 19.87 -39.23 49.91
C SER A 11 19.02 -39.55 48.68
N LYS A 12 18.19 -40.60 48.75
CA LYS A 12 17.25 -40.91 47.62
C LYS A 12 16.13 -39.87 47.44
N ILE A 13 15.69 -39.29 48.57
CA ILE A 13 14.64 -38.21 48.50
C ILE A 13 15.19 -36.92 47.93
N LEU A 14 16.43 -36.57 48.28
CA LEU A 14 17.11 -35.37 47.72
C LEU A 14 17.42 -35.54 46.23
N ALA A 15 17.88 -36.73 45.79
CA ALA A 15 18.12 -37.02 44.37
C ALA A 15 16.81 -36.94 43.57
N LYS A 16 15.72 -37.54 44.01
CA LYS A 16 14.42 -37.50 43.34
C LYS A 16 13.83 -36.09 43.27
N ARG A 17 14.16 -35.19 44.21
CA ARG A 17 13.72 -33.81 44.23
C ARG A 17 14.56 -32.95 43.26
N ALA A 18 15.86 -33.27 43.09
CA ALA A 18 16.73 -32.61 42.10
C ALA A 18 16.34 -33.00 40.66
N ASP A 19 16.03 -34.30 40.43
CA ASP A 19 15.59 -34.79 39.11
C ASP A 19 14.25 -34.17 38.71
N GLY A 20 13.30 -34.02 39.61
CA GLY A 20 12.02 -33.37 39.33
C GLY A 20 12.14 -31.88 39.05
N PHE A 21 13.17 -31.19 39.57
CA PHE A 21 13.42 -29.79 39.30
C PHE A 21 14.05 -29.58 37.92
N THR A 22 14.94 -30.46 37.50
CA THR A 22 15.55 -30.43 36.15
C THR A 22 14.55 -30.80 35.07
N GLU A 23 13.67 -31.78 35.33
CA GLU A 23 12.59 -32.16 34.42
C GLU A 23 11.59 -31.02 34.20
N ARG A 24 11.16 -30.34 35.27
CA ARG A 24 10.28 -29.15 35.12
C ARG A 24 10.93 -28.01 34.35
N LYS A 25 12.23 -27.76 34.55
CA LYS A 25 12.96 -26.77 33.76
C LYS A 25 13.02 -27.15 32.27
N ARG A 26 13.27 -28.44 31.97
CA ARG A 26 13.26 -28.93 30.56
C ARG A 26 11.88 -28.79 29.93
N GLN A 27 10.82 -29.16 30.65
CA GLN A 27 9.45 -29.01 30.15
C GLN A 27 9.08 -27.53 29.91
N LEU A 28 9.45 -26.61 30.80
CA LEU A 28 9.25 -25.18 30.63
C LEU A 28 10.02 -24.64 29.41
N LEU A 29 11.26 -25.09 29.21
CA LEU A 29 12.07 -24.70 28.06
C LEU A 29 11.47 -25.23 26.74
N THR A 30 11.00 -26.47 26.71
CA THR A 30 10.36 -27.04 25.51
C THR A 30 9.05 -26.33 25.18
N VAL A 31 8.21 -26.03 26.17
CA VAL A 31 6.97 -25.27 25.97
C VAL A 31 7.28 -23.85 25.50
N ALA A 32 8.26 -23.18 26.09
CA ALA A 32 8.66 -21.83 25.63
C ALA A 32 9.19 -21.85 24.20
N MET A 33 9.96 -22.88 23.83
CA MET A 33 10.50 -23.01 22.48
C MET A 33 9.40 -23.34 21.45
N THR A 34 8.41 -24.17 21.78
CA THR A 34 7.28 -24.44 20.89
C THR A 34 6.38 -23.24 20.71
N VAL A 35 6.13 -22.47 21.77
CA VAL A 35 5.38 -21.20 21.68
C VAL A 35 6.13 -20.18 20.83
N PHE A 36 7.45 -20.08 20.99
CA PHE A 36 8.28 -19.19 20.17
C PHE A 36 8.26 -19.58 18.68
N ILE A 37 8.40 -20.87 18.36
CA ILE A 37 8.32 -21.37 16.98
C ILE A 37 6.92 -21.10 16.39
N ALA A 38 5.85 -21.34 17.16
CA ALA A 38 4.49 -21.04 16.72
C ALA A 38 4.28 -19.55 16.45
N ALA A 39 4.81 -18.67 17.32
CA ALA A 39 4.73 -17.22 17.12
C ALA A 39 5.49 -16.76 15.86
N VAL A 40 6.70 -17.31 15.63
CA VAL A 40 7.47 -17.03 14.41
C VAL A 40 6.75 -17.55 13.16
N ALA A 41 6.13 -18.73 13.23
CA ALA A 41 5.35 -19.28 12.12
C ALA A 41 4.13 -18.40 11.78
N ILE A 42 3.43 -17.85 12.79
CA ILE A 42 2.30 -16.92 12.58
C ILE A 42 2.78 -15.62 11.94
N ILE A 43 3.94 -15.08 12.34
CA ILE A 43 4.53 -13.87 11.73
C ILE A 43 4.90 -14.13 10.27
N MET A 44 5.46 -15.31 9.96
CA MET A 44 5.83 -15.67 8.58
C MET A 44 4.62 -15.86 7.67
N VAL A 45 3.50 -16.36 8.15
CA VAL A 45 2.24 -16.49 7.37
C VAL A 45 1.66 -15.11 7.05
N GLY A 46 1.84 -14.11 7.92
CA GLY A 46 1.41 -12.74 7.67
C GLY A 46 2.13 -12.06 6.48
N CYS A 47 3.34 -12.52 6.12
CA CYS A 47 4.10 -12.00 4.98
C CYS A 47 3.75 -12.66 3.63
N LEU A 48 2.89 -13.68 3.61
CA LEU A 48 2.42 -14.36 2.39
C LEU A 48 1.20 -13.66 1.73
N ARG A 49 1.00 -12.37 2.01
CA ARG A 49 0.08 -11.59 1.16
C ARG A 49 0.65 -11.59 -0.24
N LYS A 50 -0.12 -12.10 -1.20
CA LYS A 50 0.23 -11.98 -2.63
C LYS A 50 0.57 -10.51 -2.89
N PRO A 51 1.71 -10.19 -3.53
CA PRO A 51 1.97 -8.83 -3.94
C PRO A 51 0.77 -8.39 -4.79
N VAL A 52 0.20 -7.25 -4.46
CA VAL A 52 -0.82 -6.62 -5.31
C VAL A 52 -0.06 -6.23 -6.57
N LEU A 53 -0.30 -6.95 -7.66
CA LEU A 53 0.23 -6.61 -8.97
C LEU A 53 -0.36 -5.25 -9.34
N SER A 54 0.48 -4.24 -9.35
CA SER A 54 0.09 -2.89 -9.70
C SER A 54 1.16 -2.27 -10.59
N HIS A 55 0.71 -1.68 -11.69
CA HIS A 55 1.56 -0.86 -12.54
C HIS A 55 1.30 0.60 -12.22
N ALA A 56 2.37 1.38 -12.16
CA ALA A 56 2.32 2.80 -11.92
C ALA A 56 3.13 3.54 -12.98
N ARG A 57 2.49 4.46 -13.69
CA ARG A 57 3.15 5.30 -14.67
C ARG A 57 2.94 6.76 -14.31
N TYR A 58 4.04 7.49 -14.16
CA TYR A 58 4.02 8.92 -13.90
C TYR A 58 4.49 9.70 -15.12
N VAL A 59 3.85 10.84 -15.36
CA VAL A 59 4.29 11.87 -16.31
C VAL A 59 4.73 13.07 -15.49
N HIS A 60 5.99 13.45 -15.67
CA HIS A 60 6.56 14.66 -15.07
C HIS A 60 6.14 15.89 -15.85
N LEU A 61 5.67 16.92 -15.16
CA LEU A 61 5.22 18.15 -15.75
C LEU A 61 6.37 19.18 -15.81
N PRO A 62 6.41 20.03 -16.85
CA PRO A 62 7.45 21.03 -16.96
C PRO A 62 7.31 22.08 -15.85
N ALA A 63 8.43 22.62 -15.37
CA ALA A 63 8.45 23.70 -14.38
C ALA A 63 7.70 24.96 -14.83
N ALA A 64 7.52 25.16 -16.15
CA ALA A 64 6.70 26.22 -16.71
C ALA A 64 5.22 26.08 -16.38
N GLY A 65 4.77 24.86 -16.02
CA GLY A 65 3.42 24.51 -15.64
C GLY A 65 2.69 23.66 -16.69
N TRP A 66 1.54 23.13 -16.28
CA TRP A 66 0.65 22.30 -17.10
C TRP A 66 -0.36 23.18 -17.85
N GLN A 67 -0.24 23.25 -19.15
CA GLN A 67 -1.16 24.03 -19.99
C GLN A 67 -2.50 23.31 -20.13
N GLN A 68 -3.61 24.05 -20.05
CA GLN A 68 -4.97 23.51 -20.17
C GLN A 68 -5.22 22.84 -21.54
N THR A 69 -4.54 23.30 -22.58
CA THR A 69 -4.65 22.76 -23.95
C THR A 69 -3.82 21.51 -24.20
N LEU A 70 -2.97 21.11 -23.26
CA LEU A 70 -2.07 19.96 -23.40
C LEU A 70 -2.47 18.84 -22.44
N PRO A 71 -3.25 17.85 -22.91
CA PRO A 71 -3.62 16.71 -22.09
C PRO A 71 -2.43 15.77 -21.84
N LEU A 72 -2.52 15.01 -20.76
CA LEU A 72 -1.61 13.90 -20.50
C LEU A 72 -2.26 12.60 -20.95
N THR A 73 -1.53 11.79 -21.69
CA THR A 73 -2.02 10.50 -22.17
C THR A 73 -1.26 9.37 -21.51
N PHE A 74 -2.02 8.43 -20.96
CA PHE A 74 -1.51 7.22 -20.33
C PHE A 74 -2.02 5.99 -21.09
N THR A 75 -1.16 4.99 -21.21
CA THR A 75 -1.54 3.64 -21.62
C THR A 75 -1.38 2.76 -20.37
N PRO A 76 -2.48 2.33 -19.73
CA PRO A 76 -2.40 1.44 -18.58
C PRO A 76 -1.72 0.13 -18.96
N GLU A 77 -0.96 -0.42 -18.03
CA GLU A 77 -0.31 -1.73 -18.20
C GLU A 77 -1.10 -2.77 -17.42
N TYR A 78 -1.32 -3.93 -18.04
CA TYR A 78 -2.10 -5.03 -17.51
C TYR A 78 -1.33 -6.35 -17.67
N ASP A 79 -1.19 -7.12 -16.58
CA ASP A 79 -0.48 -8.40 -16.62
C ASP A 79 -1.35 -9.55 -17.15
N ASP A 80 -2.68 -9.45 -16.93
CA ASP A 80 -3.65 -10.47 -17.32
C ASP A 80 -4.85 -9.81 -18.01
N SER A 81 -5.08 -10.21 -19.26
CA SER A 81 -6.20 -9.69 -20.06
C SER A 81 -7.57 -10.19 -19.58
N THR A 82 -7.62 -11.21 -18.73
CA THR A 82 -8.87 -11.80 -18.19
C THR A 82 -9.21 -11.25 -16.79
N ALA A 83 -8.26 -10.58 -16.13
CA ALA A 83 -8.46 -9.97 -14.84
C ALA A 83 -9.17 -8.60 -14.96
N THR A 84 -9.73 -8.14 -13.85
CA THR A 84 -10.26 -6.78 -13.73
C THR A 84 -9.34 -5.92 -12.88
N TYR A 85 -9.36 -4.62 -13.16
CA TYR A 85 -8.45 -3.66 -12.55
C TYR A 85 -9.19 -2.46 -11.98
N ASP A 86 -8.65 -1.94 -10.89
CA ASP A 86 -9.02 -0.62 -10.41
C ASP A 86 -8.02 0.40 -10.95
N LEU A 87 -8.52 1.48 -11.59
CA LEU A 87 -7.69 2.58 -12.07
C LEU A 87 -7.70 3.71 -11.05
N THR A 88 -6.51 4.10 -10.62
CA THR A 88 -6.31 5.16 -9.64
C THR A 88 -5.42 6.25 -10.23
N LEU A 89 -5.91 7.47 -10.21
CA LEU A 89 -5.15 8.65 -10.58
C LEU A 89 -4.46 9.21 -9.34
N ALA A 90 -3.17 9.54 -9.45
CA ALA A 90 -2.40 10.20 -8.42
C ALA A 90 -1.83 11.52 -8.93
N VAL A 91 -1.74 12.49 -8.04
CA VAL A 91 -1.11 13.78 -8.34
C VAL A 91 -0.07 14.07 -7.29
N ARG A 92 1.08 14.63 -7.73
CA ARG A 92 2.11 15.19 -6.85
C ARG A 92 2.18 16.67 -7.05
N HIS A 93 2.15 17.41 -5.96
CA HIS A 93 2.23 18.86 -6.00
C HIS A 93 3.25 19.38 -4.97
N GLU A 94 3.77 20.56 -5.25
CA GLU A 94 4.63 21.27 -4.30
C GLU A 94 3.81 21.96 -3.20
N SER A 95 4.44 22.22 -2.06
CA SER A 95 3.85 23.06 -1.01
C SER A 95 3.56 24.49 -1.46
N SER A 96 4.15 24.93 -2.57
CA SER A 96 3.92 26.23 -3.22
C SER A 96 2.71 26.24 -4.16
N TYR A 97 2.00 25.13 -4.34
CA TYR A 97 0.78 25.06 -5.15
C TYR A 97 -0.27 26.06 -4.65
N ALA A 98 -0.83 26.85 -5.56
CA ALA A 98 -1.60 28.04 -5.16
C ALA A 98 -3.07 27.75 -4.80
N TYR A 99 -3.55 26.51 -4.98
CA TYR A 99 -4.96 26.17 -4.82
C TYR A 99 -5.14 25.02 -3.81
N SER A 100 -6.25 25.03 -3.08
CA SER A 100 -6.62 23.93 -2.18
C SER A 100 -7.27 22.74 -2.89
N ASN A 101 -7.53 22.85 -4.20
CA ASN A 101 -8.18 21.82 -5.01
C ASN A 101 -7.53 21.69 -6.37
N LEU A 102 -7.82 20.55 -7.03
CA LEU A 102 -7.46 20.34 -8.45
C LEU A 102 -8.66 19.70 -9.15
N SER A 103 -9.09 20.33 -10.23
CA SER A 103 -10.19 19.86 -11.08
C SER A 103 -9.64 19.32 -12.39
N LEU A 104 -9.98 18.09 -12.70
CA LEU A 104 -9.56 17.36 -13.89
C LEU A 104 -10.78 16.80 -14.63
N VAL A 105 -10.61 16.57 -15.92
CA VAL A 105 -11.48 15.70 -16.72
C VAL A 105 -10.62 14.56 -17.24
N VAL A 106 -11.14 13.34 -17.10
CA VAL A 106 -10.46 12.12 -17.50
C VAL A 106 -11.32 11.42 -18.54
N ASP A 107 -10.76 11.21 -19.73
CA ASP A 107 -11.35 10.42 -20.79
C ASP A 107 -10.72 9.02 -20.76
N VAL A 108 -11.51 8.02 -20.41
CA VAL A 108 -11.10 6.61 -20.49
C VAL A 108 -11.61 6.05 -21.82
N ILE A 109 -10.68 5.57 -22.63
CA ILE A 109 -10.94 5.15 -24.01
C ILE A 109 -10.80 3.63 -24.08
N ALA A 110 -11.88 2.97 -24.47
CA ALA A 110 -11.94 1.53 -24.69
C ALA A 110 -11.32 1.12 -26.04
N ALA A 111 -11.15 -0.17 -26.24
CA ALA A 111 -10.61 -0.74 -27.49
C ALA A 111 -11.50 -0.47 -28.70
N ASP A 112 -12.83 -0.40 -28.52
CA ASP A 112 -13.83 -0.05 -29.54
C ASP A 112 -13.94 1.47 -29.79
N SER A 113 -13.05 2.27 -29.17
CA SER A 113 -13.03 3.74 -29.22
C SER A 113 -14.19 4.40 -28.45
N THR A 114 -14.95 3.68 -27.66
CA THR A 114 -15.91 4.27 -26.71
C THR A 114 -15.18 5.10 -25.68
N ILE A 115 -15.67 6.32 -25.40
CA ILE A 115 -15.08 7.27 -24.46
C ILE A 115 -15.99 7.39 -23.25
N ASN A 116 -15.45 7.07 -22.08
CA ASN A 116 -16.06 7.34 -20.79
C ASN A 116 -15.41 8.59 -20.18
N ARG A 117 -16.13 9.70 -20.13
CA ARG A 117 -15.65 10.98 -19.60
C ARG A 117 -16.05 11.18 -18.16
N LEU A 118 -15.08 11.35 -17.29
CA LEU A 118 -15.23 11.44 -15.85
C LEU A 118 -14.70 12.79 -15.34
N PRO A 119 -15.51 13.58 -14.60
CA PRO A 119 -14.97 14.67 -13.81
C PRO A 119 -14.28 14.10 -12.56
N VAL A 120 -13.08 14.57 -12.29
CA VAL A 120 -12.29 14.18 -11.12
C VAL A 120 -11.88 15.42 -10.34
N HIS A 121 -12.17 15.43 -9.03
CA HIS A 121 -11.86 16.54 -8.15
C HIS A 121 -11.00 16.05 -6.98
N PHE A 122 -9.83 16.66 -6.83
CA PHE A 122 -8.99 16.47 -5.66
C PHE A 122 -9.21 17.65 -4.70
N THR A 123 -9.40 17.33 -3.41
CA THR A 123 -9.26 18.28 -2.33
C THR A 123 -7.86 18.09 -1.77
N LEU A 124 -6.96 19.02 -2.06
CA LEU A 124 -5.53 18.91 -1.73
C LEU A 124 -5.18 19.56 -0.41
N ALA A 125 -6.01 20.49 0.08
CA ALA A 125 -5.85 21.10 1.38
C ALA A 125 -7.20 21.28 2.08
N ASP A 126 -7.16 21.28 3.41
CA ASP A 126 -8.32 21.60 4.25
C ASP A 126 -8.64 23.12 4.29
N GLU A 127 -9.66 23.50 5.02
CA GLU A 127 -10.09 24.90 5.19
C GLU A 127 -9.04 25.78 5.90
N TYR A 128 -8.07 25.17 6.59
CA TYR A 128 -6.98 25.86 7.28
C TYR A 128 -5.71 25.94 6.44
N GLY A 129 -5.72 25.36 5.21
CA GLY A 129 -4.58 25.32 4.31
C GLY A 129 -3.58 24.21 4.61
N ASN A 130 -3.93 23.21 5.43
CA ASN A 130 -3.09 22.04 5.64
C ASN A 130 -3.27 21.08 4.47
N TRP A 131 -2.16 20.64 3.88
CA TRP A 131 -2.17 19.66 2.80
C TRP A 131 -2.66 18.28 3.27
N SER A 132 -3.56 17.64 2.51
CA SER A 132 -4.23 16.39 2.86
C SER A 132 -3.41 15.16 2.51
N GLY A 133 -2.58 15.23 1.51
CA GLY A 133 -1.81 14.11 0.98
C GLY A 133 -0.65 13.66 1.85
N GLY A 134 -0.16 12.43 1.58
CA GLY A 134 1.12 11.98 2.14
C GLY A 134 2.27 12.78 1.53
N GLY A 135 3.18 13.31 2.37
CA GLY A 135 4.24 14.21 1.90
C GLY A 135 5.63 13.84 2.41
N PHE A 136 6.64 14.22 1.63
CA PHE A 136 8.04 14.22 2.05
C PHE A 136 8.68 15.55 1.65
N GLY A 137 9.14 16.32 2.64
CA GLY A 137 9.69 17.66 2.40
C GLY A 137 8.62 18.64 1.91
N THR A 138 8.81 19.17 0.71
CA THR A 138 7.90 20.13 0.06
C THR A 138 6.97 19.48 -0.96
N LEU A 139 7.01 18.16 -1.12
CA LEU A 139 6.22 17.42 -2.11
C LEU A 139 5.13 16.62 -1.41
N TYR A 140 3.90 16.75 -1.87
CA TYR A 140 2.71 16.05 -1.39
C TYR A 140 2.10 15.21 -2.50
N GLN A 141 1.51 14.07 -2.15
CA GLN A 141 0.84 13.19 -3.09
C GLN A 141 -0.56 12.84 -2.58
N ASP A 142 -1.53 13.02 -3.47
CA ASP A 142 -2.91 12.58 -3.31
C ASP A 142 -3.28 11.59 -4.40
N SER A 143 -4.28 10.73 -4.14
CA SER A 143 -4.76 9.77 -5.12
C SER A 143 -6.27 9.56 -5.01
N CYS A 144 -6.89 9.26 -6.16
CA CYS A 144 -8.31 9.01 -6.28
C CYS A 144 -8.56 7.85 -7.26
N THR A 145 -9.32 6.84 -6.84
CA THR A 145 -9.74 5.77 -7.74
C THR A 145 -10.82 6.31 -8.68
N ILE A 146 -10.53 6.30 -9.98
CA ILE A 146 -11.39 6.85 -11.04
C ILE A 146 -12.35 5.81 -11.61
N LEU A 147 -11.93 4.54 -11.68
CA LEU A 147 -12.76 3.41 -12.11
C LEU A 147 -12.41 2.17 -11.31
N GLN A 148 -13.39 1.29 -11.12
CA GLN A 148 -13.22 0.03 -10.42
C GLN A 148 -13.70 -1.15 -11.26
N GLY A 149 -12.94 -2.25 -11.25
CA GLY A 149 -13.32 -3.50 -11.87
C GLY A 149 -13.42 -3.42 -13.39
N VAL A 150 -12.60 -2.59 -14.05
CA VAL A 150 -12.58 -2.47 -15.51
C VAL A 150 -11.73 -3.57 -16.14
N SER A 151 -12.14 -4.03 -17.31
CA SER A 151 -11.33 -4.93 -18.13
C SER A 151 -10.25 -4.14 -18.90
N PRO A 152 -9.15 -4.79 -19.34
CA PRO A 152 -8.16 -4.16 -20.21
C PRO A 152 -8.73 -3.60 -21.53
N GLU A 153 -9.81 -4.20 -22.03
CA GLU A 153 -10.49 -3.73 -23.25
C GLU A 153 -11.29 -2.45 -23.01
N ASP A 154 -11.83 -2.25 -21.80
CA ASP A 154 -12.64 -1.07 -21.45
C ASP A 154 -11.79 0.17 -21.12
N ALA A 155 -10.48 -0.01 -20.90
CA ALA A 155 -9.58 1.08 -20.53
C ALA A 155 -8.21 0.95 -21.20
N ARG A 156 -8.18 1.10 -22.51
CA ARG A 156 -6.97 0.97 -23.32
C ARG A 156 -6.09 2.22 -23.29
N SER A 157 -6.70 3.37 -23.12
CA SER A 157 -6.01 4.65 -22.98
C SER A 157 -6.75 5.57 -22.03
N VAL A 158 -6.01 6.38 -21.29
CA VAL A 158 -6.55 7.37 -20.36
C VAL A 158 -5.96 8.73 -20.69
N VAL A 159 -6.83 9.70 -20.97
CA VAL A 159 -6.42 11.07 -21.29
C VAL A 159 -6.90 11.99 -20.19
N VAL A 160 -5.97 12.75 -19.60
CA VAL A 160 -6.22 13.60 -18.43
C VAL A 160 -6.05 15.07 -18.82
N TRP A 161 -7.08 15.86 -18.57
CA TRP A 161 -7.13 17.31 -18.83
C TRP A 161 -7.21 18.06 -17.51
N GLN A 162 -6.39 19.08 -17.31
CA GLN A 162 -6.65 20.04 -16.25
C GLN A 162 -7.77 21.00 -16.71
N VAL A 163 -8.73 21.27 -15.83
CA VAL A 163 -9.89 22.13 -16.10
C VAL A 163 -10.09 23.17 -14.99
N MET A 164 -8.98 23.68 -14.47
CA MET A 164 -9.00 24.76 -13.49
C MET A 164 -9.57 26.03 -14.13
N ARG A 165 -10.48 26.68 -13.41
CA ARG A 165 -11.05 27.97 -13.88
C ARG A 165 -9.99 29.05 -13.78
N ASP A 166 -10.01 29.98 -14.74
CA ASP A 166 -9.16 31.18 -14.78
C ASP A 166 -7.65 30.87 -14.68
N CYS A 167 -7.24 29.69 -15.18
CA CYS A 167 -5.86 29.23 -15.12
C CYS A 167 -5.46 28.46 -16.38
N ASP A 168 -4.93 29.17 -17.38
CA ASP A 168 -4.46 28.57 -18.65
C ASP A 168 -3.24 27.66 -18.43
N THR A 169 -2.39 28.00 -17.46
CA THR A 169 -1.16 27.28 -17.13
C THR A 169 -1.07 27.05 -15.63
N LEU A 170 -1.26 25.81 -15.21
CA LEU A 170 -1.26 25.39 -13.81
C LEU A 170 0.15 25.08 -13.35
N ARG A 171 0.66 25.81 -12.36
CA ARG A 171 1.99 25.61 -11.76
C ARG A 171 1.87 24.91 -10.41
N GLY A 172 2.96 24.25 -10.01
CA GLY A 172 3.05 23.58 -8.70
C GLY A 172 2.54 22.13 -8.70
N ILE A 173 1.94 21.65 -9.80
CA ILE A 173 1.77 20.21 -10.03
C ILE A 173 3.05 19.69 -10.67
N VAL A 174 3.66 18.68 -10.06
CA VAL A 174 4.97 18.13 -10.47
C VAL A 174 4.80 16.89 -11.31
N ASP A 175 3.96 15.97 -10.84
CA ASP A 175 3.69 14.70 -11.53
C ASP A 175 2.20 14.39 -11.50
N VAL A 176 1.76 13.74 -12.58
CA VAL A 176 0.48 13.02 -12.62
C VAL A 176 0.77 11.55 -12.89
N GLY A 177 0.18 10.67 -12.10
CA GLY A 177 0.38 9.23 -12.20
C GLY A 177 -0.91 8.48 -12.41
N LEU A 178 -0.86 7.38 -13.17
CA LEU A 178 -1.93 6.42 -13.31
C LEU A 178 -1.45 5.07 -12.78
N PHE A 179 -2.28 4.44 -11.95
CA PHE A 179 -2.08 3.09 -11.43
C PHE A 179 -3.15 2.18 -11.98
N SER A 180 -2.76 0.98 -12.39
CA SER A 180 -3.67 -0.15 -12.63
C SER A 180 -3.39 -1.22 -11.58
N VAL A 181 -4.39 -1.53 -10.76
CA VAL A 181 -4.28 -2.46 -9.63
C VAL A 181 -5.23 -3.62 -9.85
N VAL A 182 -4.71 -4.85 -9.83
CA VAL A 182 -5.54 -6.06 -10.00
C VAL A 182 -6.58 -6.12 -8.88
N ARG A 183 -7.84 -6.35 -9.28
CA ARG A 183 -8.95 -6.58 -8.36
C ARG A 183 -9.15 -8.08 -8.17
N PHE A 184 -9.11 -8.55 -6.94
CA PHE A 184 -9.32 -9.95 -6.56
C PHE A 184 -10.74 -10.18 -6.08
#